data_e6895c55a97559e56b04fa142e22cca8
#
_entry.id   e6895c55a97559e56b04fa142e22cca8
#
_cell.length_a   1.000
_cell.length_b   1.000
_cell.length_c   1.000
_cell.angle_alpha   90.00
_cell.angle_beta   90.00
_cell.angle_gamma   90.00
#
_symmetry.space_group_name_H-M   'P 1'
#
loop_
_entity.id
_entity.type
_entity.pdbx_description
1 polymer ?
#
loop_
_entity_poly.entity_id
_entity_poly.type
_entity_poly.pdbx_seq_one_letter_code
_entity_poly.pdbx_strand_id
1 'polypeptide(L)'
;MSDSKNLRSNASHLKGGERPTVKPITQISGCTEGERPTLKTISRLTGLAVTTVSRALHDAPDIGSGTKKRVQETAIRIGYRPNHAGVRLRTGKTNVISLVLSTDHDVMNNTARLISSIACTLHGTTYHMNVTPYFPTEDPMAPIRYIVETQSADAIILNQIQPRDPRISYLMERNFPFAAHGRSD
;
A
#
# COMPACT_ATOMS: atom_id res chain seq x y z
N MET A 1 41.88 -3.27 52.24
CA MET A 1 41.09 -4.22 53.07
C MET A 1 39.66 -4.00 52.62
N SER A 2 39.22 -4.90 51.76
CA SER A 2 38.11 -5.84 51.90
C SER A 2 36.77 -5.13 51.95
N ASP A 3 35.86 -5.30 51.05
CA ASP A 3 35.21 -6.52 50.61
C ASP A 3 34.48 -6.37 49.27
N SER A 4 34.91 -7.23 48.35
CA SER A 4 34.11 -7.60 47.19
C SER A 4 33.28 -8.81 47.61
N LYS A 5 31.95 -8.74 47.56
CA LYS A 5 31.10 -9.94 47.36
C LYS A 5 29.61 -9.59 47.28
N ASN A 6 29.00 -10.21 46.28
CA ASN A 6 27.58 -10.53 46.18
C ASN A 6 26.68 -9.60 45.32
N LEU A 7 26.76 -9.85 44.04
CA LEU A 7 25.63 -9.67 43.12
C LEU A 7 25.61 -10.84 42.11
N ARG A 8 25.25 -12.01 42.61
CA ARG A 8 24.80 -13.14 41.76
C ARG A 8 23.43 -13.58 42.24
N SER A 9 22.59 -13.91 41.31
CA SER A 9 21.29 -14.58 41.38
C SER A 9 20.06 -13.65 41.54
N ASN A 10 19.50 -13.27 40.41
CA ASN A 10 18.06 -13.43 40.15
C ASN A 10 17.76 -13.41 38.67
N ALA A 11 18.13 -14.49 37.97
CA ALA A 11 17.69 -14.81 36.65
C ALA A 11 16.90 -16.12 36.72
N SER A 12 15.63 -16.02 37.07
CA SER A 12 14.70 -17.14 36.84
C SER A 12 13.24 -16.66 36.98
N HIS A 13 12.48 -16.99 35.97
CA HIS A 13 11.01 -16.87 35.81
C HIS A 13 10.50 -15.72 34.94
N LEU A 14 10.85 -15.76 33.66
CA LEU A 14 9.89 -15.34 32.64
C LEU A 14 9.31 -16.63 32.02
N LYS A 15 8.15 -17.02 32.54
CA LYS A 15 7.31 -18.08 31.95
C LYS A 15 6.94 -17.67 30.54
N GLY A 16 7.20 -18.57 29.59
CA GLY A 16 6.82 -18.43 28.20
C GLY A 16 5.33 -18.16 28.03
N GLY A 17 5.00 -16.96 27.61
CA GLY A 17 3.67 -16.64 27.08
C GLY A 17 3.53 -17.32 25.72
N GLU A 18 2.71 -18.36 25.67
CA GLU A 18 2.27 -18.97 24.40
C GLU A 18 1.65 -17.87 23.53
N ARG A 19 2.25 -17.66 22.36
CA ARG A 19 1.65 -16.81 21.32
C ARG A 19 0.32 -17.46 20.92
N PRO A 20 -0.79 -16.73 20.85
CA PRO A 20 -2.05 -17.29 20.39
C PRO A 20 -1.87 -17.83 18.99
N THR A 21 -1.98 -19.14 18.85
CA THR A 21 -1.97 -19.84 17.56
C THR A 21 -3.26 -19.46 16.84
N VAL A 22 -3.19 -18.54 15.90
CA VAL A 22 -4.30 -18.25 15.00
C VAL A 22 -4.50 -19.51 14.15
N LYS A 23 -5.59 -20.25 14.42
CA LYS A 23 -5.97 -21.40 13.60
C LYS A 23 -6.19 -20.91 12.16
N PRO A 24 -5.53 -21.50 11.16
CA PRO A 24 -5.81 -21.16 9.77
C PRO A 24 -7.26 -21.52 9.47
N ILE A 25 -7.99 -20.60 8.85
CA ILE A 25 -9.33 -20.84 8.31
C ILE A 25 -9.14 -21.75 7.09
N THR A 26 -9.01 -23.04 7.35
CA THR A 26 -8.84 -24.06 6.32
C THR A 26 -10.15 -24.79 6.17
N GLN A 27 -10.64 -24.78 4.96
CA GLN A 27 -11.59 -25.65 4.29
C GLN A 27 -12.84 -24.91 3.77
N ILE A 28 -12.62 -24.21 2.65
CA ILE A 28 -13.66 -24.05 1.65
C ILE A 28 -13.20 -24.93 0.47
N SER A 29 -13.89 -26.07 0.29
CA SER A 29 -13.65 -26.99 -0.82
C SER A 29 -13.65 -26.24 -2.16
N GLY A 30 -12.51 -26.21 -2.85
CA GLY A 30 -12.41 -25.66 -4.19
C GLY A 30 -11.21 -24.77 -4.51
N CYS A 31 -10.37 -24.42 -3.53
CA CYS A 31 -9.07 -23.80 -3.80
C CYS A 31 -7.97 -24.80 -3.45
N THR A 32 -7.03 -25.03 -4.34
CA THR A 32 -5.76 -25.68 -4.03
C THR A 32 -5.05 -24.84 -2.97
N GLU A 33 -4.56 -25.47 -1.91
CA GLU A 33 -3.85 -24.81 -0.80
C GLU A 33 -2.74 -23.91 -1.36
N GLY A 34 -2.84 -22.59 -1.06
CA GLY A 34 -1.81 -21.60 -1.42
C GLY A 34 -2.15 -20.68 -2.59
N GLU A 35 -3.18 -20.91 -3.38
CA GLU A 35 -3.51 -20.08 -4.53
C GLU A 35 -4.50 -18.96 -4.16
N ARG A 36 -4.14 -17.70 -4.44
CA ARG A 36 -5.04 -16.56 -4.19
C ARG A 36 -6.30 -16.67 -5.07
N PRO A 37 -7.51 -16.46 -4.51
CA PRO A 37 -8.72 -16.45 -5.31
C PRO A 37 -8.66 -15.45 -6.46
N THR A 38 -9.12 -15.84 -7.64
CA THR A 38 -9.11 -15.05 -8.85
C THR A 38 -10.53 -14.82 -9.38
N LEU A 39 -10.70 -13.98 -10.41
CA LEU A 39 -11.97 -13.84 -11.12
C LEU A 39 -12.45 -15.18 -11.69
N LYS A 40 -11.53 -16.05 -12.13
CA LYS A 40 -11.85 -17.41 -12.60
C LYS A 40 -12.41 -18.27 -11.48
N THR A 41 -11.95 -18.12 -10.25
CA THR A 41 -12.48 -18.82 -9.07
C THR A 41 -13.93 -18.42 -8.81
N ILE A 42 -14.25 -17.11 -8.87
CA ILE A 42 -15.62 -16.61 -8.71
C ILE A 42 -16.50 -17.10 -9.86
N SER A 43 -16.01 -17.02 -11.09
CA SER A 43 -16.69 -17.50 -12.29
C SER A 43 -17.11 -18.97 -12.14
N ARG A 44 -16.21 -19.84 -11.71
CA ARG A 44 -16.48 -21.26 -11.46
C ARG A 44 -17.53 -21.46 -10.37
N LEU A 45 -17.44 -20.72 -9.26
CA LEU A 45 -18.38 -20.86 -8.13
C LEU A 45 -19.77 -20.29 -8.42
N THR A 46 -19.86 -19.29 -9.28
CA THR A 46 -21.13 -18.64 -9.62
C THR A 46 -21.75 -19.15 -10.92
N GLY A 47 -21.01 -19.91 -11.74
CA GLY A 47 -21.45 -20.34 -13.07
C GLY A 47 -21.56 -19.20 -14.09
N LEU A 48 -20.98 -18.02 -13.80
CA LEU A 48 -21.04 -16.84 -14.65
C LEU A 48 -19.75 -16.68 -15.46
N ALA A 49 -19.82 -16.06 -16.63
CA ALA A 49 -18.63 -15.72 -17.41
C ALA A 49 -17.71 -14.76 -16.62
N VAL A 50 -16.38 -14.88 -16.79
CA VAL A 50 -15.40 -14.03 -16.10
C VAL A 50 -15.64 -12.54 -16.36
N THR A 51 -16.06 -12.19 -17.57
CA THR A 51 -16.44 -10.82 -17.95
C THR A 51 -17.65 -10.32 -17.14
N THR A 52 -18.67 -11.14 -16.96
CA THR A 52 -19.86 -10.83 -16.14
C THR A 52 -19.47 -10.63 -14.68
N VAL A 53 -18.63 -11.53 -14.14
CA VAL A 53 -18.10 -11.42 -12.77
C VAL A 53 -17.34 -10.11 -12.59
N SER A 54 -16.43 -9.77 -13.52
CA SER A 54 -15.67 -8.53 -13.47
C SER A 54 -16.57 -7.30 -13.48
N ARG A 55 -17.58 -7.27 -14.36
CA ARG A 55 -18.55 -6.17 -14.47
C ARG A 55 -19.43 -6.03 -13.23
N ALA A 56 -19.86 -7.15 -12.67
CA ALA A 56 -20.64 -7.18 -11.43
C ALA A 56 -19.86 -6.63 -10.22
N LEU A 57 -18.57 -6.95 -10.11
CA LEU A 57 -17.69 -6.42 -9.07
C LEU A 57 -17.40 -4.92 -9.19
N HIS A 58 -17.48 -4.38 -10.42
CA HIS A 58 -17.33 -2.94 -10.69
C HIS A 58 -18.66 -2.19 -10.76
N ASP A 59 -19.73 -2.80 -10.28
CA ASP A 59 -21.08 -2.20 -10.23
C ASP A 59 -21.61 -1.69 -11.58
N ALA A 60 -21.24 -2.36 -12.67
CA ALA A 60 -21.66 -1.97 -14.03
C ALA A 60 -23.20 -1.90 -14.13
N PRO A 61 -23.76 -0.85 -14.77
CA PRO A 61 -25.22 -0.59 -14.77
C PRO A 61 -26.02 -1.63 -15.52
N ASP A 62 -25.42 -2.34 -16.44
CA ASP A 62 -26.06 -3.38 -17.26
C ASP A 62 -26.10 -4.76 -16.57
N ILE A 63 -25.57 -4.89 -15.36
CA ILE A 63 -25.66 -6.12 -14.56
C ILE A 63 -26.77 -5.97 -13.52
N GLY A 64 -27.72 -6.89 -13.53
CA GLY A 64 -28.84 -6.90 -12.58
C GLY A 64 -28.38 -7.01 -11.12
N SER A 65 -29.12 -6.37 -10.21
CA SER A 65 -28.79 -6.28 -8.78
C SER A 65 -28.61 -7.65 -8.10
N GLY A 66 -29.43 -8.64 -8.45
CA GLY A 66 -29.31 -10.01 -7.93
C GLY A 66 -27.98 -10.68 -8.32
N THR A 67 -27.53 -10.46 -9.55
CA THR A 67 -26.24 -10.97 -10.04
C THR A 67 -25.07 -10.29 -9.33
N LYS A 68 -25.12 -8.96 -9.17
CA LYS A 68 -24.14 -8.19 -8.42
C LYS A 68 -24.01 -8.72 -7.00
N LYS A 69 -25.13 -8.83 -6.28
CA LYS A 69 -25.16 -9.33 -4.90
C LYS A 69 -24.54 -10.71 -4.79
N ARG A 70 -24.93 -11.65 -5.64
CA ARG A 70 -24.40 -13.03 -5.64
C ARG A 70 -22.90 -13.07 -5.88
N VAL A 71 -22.37 -12.26 -6.80
CA VAL A 71 -20.94 -12.19 -7.10
C VAL A 71 -20.18 -11.57 -5.94
N GLN A 72 -20.68 -10.48 -5.35
CA GLN A 72 -20.06 -9.79 -4.21
C GLN A 72 -20.01 -10.68 -2.96
N GLU A 73 -21.10 -11.36 -2.62
CA GLU A 73 -21.15 -12.31 -1.51
C GLU A 73 -20.17 -13.47 -1.71
N THR A 74 -20.08 -13.99 -2.95
CA THR A 74 -19.09 -15.04 -3.26
C THR A 74 -17.67 -14.53 -3.11
N ALA A 75 -17.36 -13.32 -3.60
CA ALA A 75 -16.04 -12.70 -3.48
C ALA A 75 -15.64 -12.52 -2.01
N ILE A 76 -16.54 -12.02 -1.17
CA ILE A 76 -16.31 -11.85 0.28
C ILE A 76 -16.06 -13.22 0.93
N ARG A 77 -16.89 -14.19 0.66
CA ARG A 77 -16.82 -15.55 1.26
C ARG A 77 -15.48 -16.24 0.99
N ILE A 78 -14.91 -16.08 -0.22
CA ILE A 78 -13.63 -16.69 -0.59
C ILE A 78 -12.41 -15.80 -0.32
N GLY A 79 -12.61 -14.59 0.24
CA GLY A 79 -11.52 -13.63 0.48
C GLY A 79 -10.90 -13.08 -0.81
N TYR A 80 -11.66 -13.00 -1.91
CA TYR A 80 -11.17 -12.44 -3.15
C TYR A 80 -10.85 -10.94 -2.97
N ARG A 81 -9.68 -10.54 -3.42
CA ARG A 81 -9.29 -9.13 -3.56
C ARG A 81 -8.84 -8.87 -4.99
N PRO A 82 -9.30 -7.77 -5.62
CA PRO A 82 -8.85 -7.40 -6.97
C PRO A 82 -7.34 -7.39 -7.07
N ASN A 83 -6.81 -7.97 -8.16
CA ASN A 83 -5.38 -7.91 -8.43
C ASN A 83 -5.04 -6.53 -9.01
N HIS A 84 -4.34 -5.70 -8.22
CA HIS A 84 -3.93 -4.37 -8.65
C HIS A 84 -3.08 -4.37 -9.92
N ALA A 85 -2.25 -5.41 -10.15
CA ALA A 85 -1.48 -5.54 -11.38
C ALA A 85 -2.38 -5.68 -12.63
N GLY A 86 -3.47 -6.47 -12.53
CA GLY A 86 -4.45 -6.59 -13.61
C GLY A 86 -5.26 -5.30 -13.84
N VAL A 87 -5.55 -4.55 -12.78
CA VAL A 87 -6.20 -3.24 -12.89
C VAL A 87 -5.27 -2.25 -13.57
N ARG A 88 -3.99 -2.21 -13.18
CA ARG A 88 -2.96 -1.36 -13.78
C ARG A 88 -2.81 -1.61 -15.29
N LEU A 89 -2.70 -2.87 -15.71
CA LEU A 89 -2.60 -3.23 -17.14
C LEU A 89 -3.79 -2.72 -17.96
N ARG A 90 -4.99 -2.67 -17.36
CA ARG A 90 -6.21 -2.24 -18.05
C ARG A 90 -6.41 -0.73 -18.03
N THR A 91 -6.06 -0.06 -16.92
CA THR A 91 -6.37 1.37 -16.67
C THR A 91 -5.16 2.29 -16.80
N GLY A 92 -3.95 1.74 -16.83
CA GLY A 92 -2.71 2.49 -16.72
C GLY A 92 -2.45 3.08 -15.32
N LYS A 93 -3.39 2.93 -14.37
CA LYS A 93 -3.29 3.51 -13.02
C LYS A 93 -2.76 2.51 -12.02
N THR A 94 -1.86 2.99 -11.15
CA THR A 94 -1.31 2.21 -10.04
C THR A 94 -2.15 2.31 -8.78
N ASN A 95 -2.93 3.37 -8.64
CA ASN A 95 -3.60 3.83 -7.42
C ASN A 95 -2.61 4.04 -6.26
N VAL A 96 -1.39 4.44 -6.57
CA VAL A 96 -0.33 4.74 -5.61
C VAL A 96 0.03 6.21 -5.69
N ILE A 97 0.15 6.85 -4.54
CA ILE A 97 0.76 8.17 -4.36
C ILE A 97 2.07 7.96 -3.60
N SER A 98 3.19 8.40 -4.16
CA SER A 98 4.50 8.25 -3.53
C SER A 98 4.88 9.51 -2.77
N LEU A 99 5.09 9.39 -1.46
CA LEU A 99 5.65 10.44 -0.63
C LEU A 99 7.17 10.29 -0.62
N VAL A 100 7.88 11.24 -1.22
CA VAL A 100 9.34 11.23 -1.29
C VAL A 100 9.91 12.03 -0.12
N LEU A 101 10.70 11.36 0.72
CA LEU A 101 11.21 11.89 1.97
C LEU A 101 12.73 11.80 2.05
N SER A 102 13.37 12.86 2.58
CA SER A 102 14.73 12.75 3.09
C SER A 102 14.76 11.97 4.40
N THR A 103 15.78 11.15 4.59
CA THR A 103 16.01 10.41 5.84
C THR A 103 16.77 11.26 6.88
N ASP A 104 16.90 12.55 6.68
CA ASP A 104 17.51 13.45 7.63
C ASP A 104 16.74 13.48 8.97
N HIS A 105 17.46 13.33 10.08
CA HIS A 105 16.90 13.16 11.42
C HIS A 105 16.08 14.36 11.91
N ASP A 106 16.43 15.58 11.50
CA ASP A 106 15.75 16.81 11.93
C ASP A 106 14.33 16.94 11.37
N VAL A 107 13.99 16.10 10.40
CA VAL A 107 12.71 16.13 9.67
C VAL A 107 11.68 15.19 10.23
N MET A 108 12.08 14.21 11.01
CA MET A 108 11.21 13.08 11.42
C MET A 108 9.96 13.49 12.20
N ASN A 109 10.04 14.51 13.05
CA ASN A 109 8.90 14.92 13.89
C ASN A 109 7.73 15.51 13.08
N ASN A 110 8.02 16.29 12.05
CA ASN A 110 6.99 16.88 11.18
C ASN A 110 6.47 15.86 10.15
N THR A 111 7.29 14.93 9.76
CA THR A 111 6.97 13.88 8.78
C THR A 111 5.85 12.95 9.26
N ALA A 112 5.85 12.58 10.55
CA ALA A 112 4.79 11.73 11.11
C ALA A 112 3.41 12.38 11.01
N ARG A 113 3.31 13.70 11.24
CA ARG A 113 2.05 14.44 11.09
C ARG A 113 1.60 14.52 9.64
N LEU A 114 2.53 14.74 8.71
CA LEU A 114 2.25 14.75 7.27
C LEU A 114 1.74 13.40 6.80
N ILE A 115 2.41 12.30 7.16
CA ILE A 115 1.99 10.94 6.86
C ILE A 115 0.58 10.67 7.39
N SER A 116 0.32 11.01 8.64
CA SER A 116 -0.99 10.83 9.27
C SER A 116 -2.09 11.61 8.54
N SER A 117 -1.82 12.86 8.18
CA SER A 117 -2.77 13.71 7.44
C SER A 117 -3.09 13.15 6.05
N ILE A 118 -2.06 12.72 5.31
CA ILE A 118 -2.26 12.10 3.99
C ILE A 118 -3.04 10.80 4.14
N ALA A 119 -2.68 9.95 5.10
CA ALA A 119 -3.38 8.69 5.33
C ALA A 119 -4.87 8.89 5.67
N CYS A 120 -5.20 9.88 6.50
CA CYS A 120 -6.57 10.24 6.79
C CYS A 120 -7.33 10.71 5.54
N THR A 121 -6.69 11.52 4.68
CA THR A 121 -7.29 12.01 3.44
C THR A 121 -7.54 10.89 2.43
N LEU A 122 -6.64 9.91 2.37
CA LEU A 122 -6.76 8.77 1.45
C LEU A 122 -7.71 7.68 1.98
N HIS A 123 -8.11 7.76 3.25
CA HIS A 123 -9.02 6.78 3.85
C HIS A 123 -10.35 6.71 3.09
N GLY A 124 -10.79 5.50 2.75
CA GLY A 124 -12.01 5.26 1.97
C GLY A 124 -11.86 5.48 0.47
N THR A 125 -10.69 5.89 -0.03
CA THR A 125 -10.38 5.96 -1.45
C THR A 125 -9.74 4.67 -1.95
N THR A 126 -9.54 4.56 -3.27
CA THR A 126 -8.78 3.44 -3.88
C THR A 126 -7.28 3.67 -3.86
N TYR A 127 -6.83 4.85 -3.44
CA TYR A 127 -5.40 5.20 -3.43
C TYR A 127 -4.70 4.67 -2.19
N HIS A 128 -3.45 4.27 -2.37
CA HIS A 128 -2.53 3.90 -1.32
C HIS A 128 -1.33 4.84 -1.33
N MET A 129 -0.85 5.21 -0.15
CA MET A 129 0.40 5.93 -0.04
C MET A 129 1.56 4.96 0.12
N ASN A 130 2.62 5.19 -0.64
CA ASN A 130 3.91 4.59 -0.41
C ASN A 130 4.91 5.68 0.01
N VAL A 131 5.89 5.33 0.82
CA VAL A 131 6.97 6.23 1.23
C VAL A 131 8.24 5.79 0.51
N THR A 132 8.82 6.71 -0.26
CA THR A 132 10.08 6.50 -0.97
C THR A 132 11.16 7.36 -0.29
N PRO A 133 11.98 6.76 0.58
CA PRO A 133 13.06 7.48 1.26
C PRO A 133 14.24 7.71 0.32
N TYR A 134 15.02 8.76 0.57
CA TYR A 134 16.37 8.96 0.02
C TYR A 134 17.29 9.49 1.11
N PHE A 135 18.57 9.16 1.03
CA PHE A 135 19.56 9.65 1.98
C PHE A 135 20.12 11.02 1.56
N PRO A 136 20.49 11.90 2.52
CA PRO A 136 21.03 13.22 2.20
C PRO A 136 22.30 13.20 1.33
N THR A 137 23.02 12.09 1.33
CA THR A 137 24.24 11.86 0.52
C THR A 137 23.93 11.35 -0.89
N GLU A 138 22.69 11.03 -1.19
CA GLU A 138 22.25 10.52 -2.48
C GLU A 138 21.68 11.62 -3.35
N ASP A 139 21.57 11.34 -4.66
CA ASP A 139 20.92 12.24 -5.59
C ASP A 139 19.41 12.30 -5.31
N PRO A 140 18.87 13.44 -4.88
CA PRO A 140 17.42 13.59 -4.59
C PRO A 140 16.53 13.42 -5.82
N MET A 141 17.12 13.47 -7.01
CA MET A 141 16.42 13.22 -8.28
C MET A 141 16.25 11.72 -8.60
N ALA A 142 17.08 10.86 -8.03
CA ALA A 142 17.06 9.43 -8.35
C ALA A 142 15.69 8.77 -8.08
N PRO A 143 15.07 8.93 -6.90
CA PRO A 143 13.75 8.36 -6.64
C PRO A 143 12.65 8.97 -7.53
N ILE A 144 12.76 10.26 -7.87
CA ILE A 144 11.80 10.95 -8.74
C ILE A 144 11.85 10.35 -10.15
N ARG A 145 13.07 10.25 -10.74
CA ARG A 145 13.26 9.63 -12.06
C ARG A 145 12.73 8.21 -12.07
N TYR A 146 13.09 7.41 -11.06
CA TYR A 146 12.62 6.03 -10.98
C TYR A 146 11.09 5.92 -10.99
N ILE A 147 10.39 6.72 -10.17
CA ILE A 147 8.92 6.69 -10.09
C ILE A 147 8.30 7.07 -11.44
N VAL A 148 8.80 8.13 -12.07
CA VAL A 148 8.25 8.63 -13.34
C VAL A 148 8.51 7.65 -14.49
N GLU A 149 9.75 7.16 -14.63
CA GLU A 149 10.14 6.26 -15.71
C GLU A 149 9.50 4.88 -15.62
N THR A 150 9.35 4.35 -14.39
CA THR A 150 8.70 3.05 -14.16
C THR A 150 7.19 3.17 -14.00
N GLN A 151 6.64 4.38 -13.94
CA GLN A 151 5.24 4.63 -13.63
C GLN A 151 4.78 3.85 -12.39
N SER A 152 5.61 3.83 -11.33
CA SER A 152 5.32 3.08 -10.11
C SER A 152 4.34 3.77 -9.17
N ALA A 153 4.02 5.04 -9.43
CA ALA A 153 2.96 5.80 -8.76
C ALA A 153 2.21 6.68 -9.77
N ASP A 154 0.99 7.09 -9.43
CA ASP A 154 0.17 8.00 -10.23
C ASP A 154 0.45 9.47 -9.90
N ALA A 155 1.00 9.72 -8.72
CA ALA A 155 1.39 11.05 -8.26
C ALA A 155 2.53 11.00 -7.24
N ILE A 156 3.23 12.12 -7.09
CA ILE A 156 4.31 12.28 -6.11
C ILE A 156 3.95 13.41 -5.14
N ILE A 157 4.22 13.20 -3.85
CA ILE A 157 4.25 14.26 -2.86
C ILE A 157 5.71 14.51 -2.51
N LEU A 158 6.17 15.74 -2.78
CA LEU A 158 7.49 16.20 -2.40
C LEU A 158 7.44 16.83 -1.02
N ASN A 159 8.34 16.43 -0.14
CA ASN A 159 8.58 17.10 1.13
C ASN A 159 9.90 17.88 1.06
N GLN A 160 10.01 18.95 1.88
CA GLN A 160 11.21 19.79 1.95
C GLN A 160 11.65 20.33 0.57
N ILE A 161 10.76 21.06 -0.05
CA ILE A 161 11.09 21.76 -1.30
C ILE A 161 12.07 22.91 -1.02
N GLN A 162 12.94 23.15 -1.99
CA GLN A 162 13.91 24.26 -1.98
C GLN A 162 13.51 25.32 -3.02
N PRO A 163 13.95 26.57 -2.89
CA PRO A 163 13.82 27.54 -3.95
C PRO A 163 14.43 27.00 -5.26
N ARG A 164 13.68 27.10 -6.36
CA ARG A 164 14.08 26.55 -7.67
C ARG A 164 14.40 25.06 -7.65
N ASP A 165 13.59 24.29 -6.94
CA ASP A 165 13.80 22.85 -6.76
C ASP A 165 13.78 22.12 -8.11
N PRO A 166 14.87 21.42 -8.50
CA PRO A 166 14.95 20.73 -9.79
C PRO A 166 13.94 19.59 -9.91
N ARG A 167 13.46 19.03 -8.78
CA ARG A 167 12.43 17.97 -8.77
C ARG A 167 11.12 18.52 -9.31
N ILE A 168 10.76 19.75 -8.97
CA ILE A 168 9.53 20.42 -9.44
C ILE A 168 9.62 20.64 -10.95
N SER A 169 10.73 21.24 -11.44
CA SER A 169 10.93 21.49 -12.87
C SER A 169 10.82 20.20 -13.68
N TYR A 170 11.47 19.14 -13.21
CA TYR A 170 11.44 17.83 -13.85
C TYR A 170 10.03 17.23 -13.96
N LEU A 171 9.22 17.34 -12.90
CA LEU A 171 7.84 16.82 -12.87
C LEU A 171 6.92 17.66 -13.77
N MET A 172 7.08 18.99 -13.78
CA MET A 172 6.33 19.90 -14.65
C MET A 172 6.59 19.63 -16.15
N GLU A 173 7.86 19.48 -16.54
CA GLU A 173 8.25 19.18 -17.92
C GLU A 173 7.63 17.88 -18.44
N ARG A 174 7.37 16.92 -17.55
CA ARG A 174 6.78 15.61 -17.89
C ARG A 174 5.29 15.53 -17.69
N ASN A 175 4.65 16.64 -17.26
CA ASN A 175 3.24 16.66 -16.89
C ASN A 175 2.86 15.55 -15.88
N PHE A 176 3.81 15.22 -14.98
CA PHE A 176 3.56 14.21 -13.96
C PHE A 176 2.86 14.83 -12.76
N PRO A 177 1.74 14.26 -12.25
CA PRO A 177 1.01 14.82 -11.12
C PRO A 177 1.85 14.86 -9.85
N PHE A 178 1.92 16.02 -9.20
CA PHE A 178 2.63 16.14 -7.91
C PHE A 178 2.00 17.20 -7.01
N ALA A 179 2.31 17.09 -5.72
CA ALA A 179 2.09 18.12 -4.71
C ALA A 179 3.40 18.39 -3.98
N ALA A 180 3.61 19.63 -3.58
CA ALA A 180 4.78 20.03 -2.82
C ALA A 180 4.38 20.49 -1.42
N HIS A 181 5.06 19.98 -0.40
CA HIS A 181 4.88 20.36 1.00
C HIS A 181 6.15 20.98 1.52
N GLY A 182 6.07 22.24 1.92
CA GLY A 182 7.17 23.04 2.41
C GLY A 182 7.00 24.49 2.02
N ARG A 183 7.97 25.32 2.39
CA ARG A 183 8.00 26.73 2.05
C ARG A 183 8.93 26.91 0.84
N SER A 184 8.38 27.39 -0.27
CA SER A 184 9.17 27.96 -1.36
C SER A 184 9.06 29.48 -1.23
N ASP A 185 10.19 30.13 -1.11
CA ASP A 185 10.25 31.59 -1.21
C ASP A 185 10.13 32.00 -2.67
#